data_011a35a9d71bc5730f774f6feecb087f
#
_entry.id   011a35a9d71bc5730f774f6feecb087f
#
_cell.length_a   1.000
_cell.length_b   1.000
_cell.length_c   1.000
_cell.angle_alpha   90.00
_cell.angle_beta   90.00
_cell.angle_gamma   90.00
#
_symmetry.space_group_name_H-M   'P 1'
#
loop_
_entity.id
_entity.type
_entity.pdbx_description
1 polymer ?
#
loop_
_entity_poly.entity_id
_entity_poly.type
_entity_poly.pdbx_seq_one_letter_code
_entity_poly.pdbx_strand_id
1 'polypeptide(L)'
;MTLQETIIAQLGVKPSIDPKEEIRKSVDFLKAYMLKHPFLKTYVLGISGGQDSTLAGRLAQLAIEELRAETGKDYQFIAIRLPYGVQADEDDAQRALAFIKPDVSLAVNIKEAVDGQVAELAKAGVTVSDFNKGNIKARQRMITQYAVAGENSGAVIGTDHAAENLTGFFTKFGDGGADILPLFRLNKRQGAALLAELGADKALYEKVPTADLEEDKPGIADEVALGVTYREIDDYLEGKEVSAKAQETIESWWRKGQHKRHLPITIFDDFWKYVAPVVLFAHFHLHHLAGHCLHD
;
A
#
# COMPACT_ATOMS: atom_id res chain seq x y z
N MET A 1 -2.24 23.30 -17.85
CA MET A 1 -1.79 22.07 -17.17
C MET A 1 -2.85 21.01 -17.40
N THR A 2 -2.48 19.87 -17.98
CA THR A 2 -3.38 18.74 -18.21
C THR A 2 -3.65 18.01 -16.88
N LEU A 3 -4.67 17.15 -16.83
CA LEU A 3 -4.92 16.31 -15.65
C LEU A 3 -3.71 15.39 -15.37
N GLN A 4 -3.11 14.83 -16.42
CA GLN A 4 -1.89 14.01 -16.29
C GLN A 4 -0.75 14.80 -15.62
N GLU A 5 -0.48 16.02 -16.06
CA GLU A 5 0.56 16.89 -15.45
C GLU A 5 0.24 17.19 -13.97
N THR A 6 -1.03 17.43 -13.65
CA THR A 6 -1.48 17.68 -12.28
C THR A 6 -1.26 16.46 -11.40
N ILE A 7 -1.64 15.28 -11.87
CA ILE A 7 -1.46 14.01 -11.14
C ILE A 7 0.02 13.74 -10.89
N ILE A 8 0.86 13.86 -11.93
CA ILE A 8 2.31 13.66 -11.81
C ILE A 8 2.91 14.61 -10.78
N ALA A 9 2.54 15.89 -10.83
CA ALA A 9 3.03 16.87 -9.87
C ALA A 9 2.60 16.57 -8.43
N GLN A 10 1.35 16.18 -8.21
CA GLN A 10 0.85 15.85 -6.88
C GLN A 10 1.50 14.60 -6.30
N LEU A 11 1.77 13.60 -7.14
CA LEU A 11 2.40 12.34 -6.71
C LEU A 11 3.92 12.41 -6.69
N GLY A 12 4.52 13.43 -7.27
CA GLY A 12 5.96 13.66 -7.26
C GLY A 12 6.77 12.66 -8.09
N VAL A 13 6.15 12.05 -9.09
CA VAL A 13 6.82 11.04 -9.93
C VAL A 13 7.80 11.71 -10.89
N LYS A 14 9.00 11.16 -10.99
CA LYS A 14 10.00 11.55 -11.98
C LYS A 14 9.92 10.66 -13.21
N PRO A 15 10.14 11.18 -14.42
CA PRO A 15 10.12 10.39 -15.66
C PRO A 15 11.24 9.34 -15.73
N SER A 16 12.33 9.56 -15.01
CA SER A 16 13.44 8.62 -14.83
C SER A 16 14.11 8.85 -13.49
N ILE A 17 14.70 7.80 -12.94
CA ILE A 17 15.36 7.83 -11.64
C ILE A 17 16.74 7.18 -11.69
N ASP A 18 17.61 7.58 -10.75
CA ASP A 18 18.75 6.80 -10.32
C ASP A 18 18.35 5.97 -9.09
N PRO A 19 18.31 4.64 -9.18
CA PRO A 19 17.90 3.80 -8.06
C PRO A 19 18.71 4.02 -6.78
N LYS A 20 20.00 4.26 -6.88
CA LYS A 20 20.87 4.53 -5.71
C LYS A 20 20.47 5.82 -4.98
N GLU A 21 20.19 6.88 -5.74
CA GLU A 21 19.73 8.15 -5.18
C GLU A 21 18.36 8.01 -4.51
N GLU A 22 17.44 7.28 -5.13
CA GLU A 22 16.10 7.10 -4.57
C GLU A 22 16.09 6.20 -3.33
N ILE A 23 16.94 5.18 -3.27
CA ILE A 23 17.19 4.40 -2.05
C ILE A 23 17.68 5.34 -0.94
N ARG A 24 18.66 6.17 -1.24
CA ARG A 24 19.21 7.11 -0.26
C ARG A 24 18.16 8.08 0.26
N LYS A 25 17.32 8.62 -0.61
CA LYS A 25 16.22 9.51 -0.21
C LYS A 25 15.26 8.84 0.77
N SER A 26 14.83 7.61 0.48
CA SER A 26 13.89 6.88 1.35
C SER A 26 14.53 6.56 2.70
N VAL A 27 15.78 6.10 2.71
CA VAL A 27 16.49 5.77 3.95
C VAL A 27 16.72 7.04 4.79
N ASP A 28 17.18 8.12 4.18
CA ASP A 28 17.40 9.39 4.89
C ASP A 28 16.11 9.98 5.43
N PHE A 29 15.00 9.85 4.69
CA PHE A 29 13.68 10.27 5.13
C PHE A 29 13.22 9.51 6.38
N LEU A 30 13.35 8.19 6.39
CA LEU A 30 13.04 7.35 7.54
C LEU A 30 13.90 7.70 8.76
N LYS A 31 15.20 7.93 8.54
CA LYS A 31 16.13 8.34 9.62
C LYS A 31 15.77 9.71 10.18
N ALA A 32 15.51 10.68 9.32
CA ALA A 32 15.21 12.06 9.72
C ALA A 32 13.91 12.12 10.55
N TYR A 33 12.89 11.38 10.16
CA TYR A 33 11.64 11.31 10.91
C TYR A 33 11.85 10.74 12.32
N MET A 34 12.59 9.64 12.43
CA MET A 34 12.91 9.01 13.72
C MET A 34 13.69 9.94 14.64
N LEU A 35 14.71 10.63 14.11
CA LEU A 35 15.53 11.57 14.88
C LEU A 35 14.74 12.80 15.33
N LYS A 36 13.78 13.26 14.53
CA LYS A 36 12.93 14.40 14.87
C LYS A 36 11.92 14.08 15.97
N HIS A 37 11.62 12.80 16.19
CA HIS A 37 10.66 12.33 17.18
C HIS A 37 11.34 11.42 18.20
N PRO A 38 12.01 11.98 19.23
CA PRO A 38 12.88 11.20 20.13
C PRO A 38 12.17 10.13 20.94
N PHE A 39 10.84 10.18 21.06
CA PHE A 39 10.04 9.13 21.70
C PHE A 39 9.90 7.86 20.85
N LEU A 40 10.18 7.96 19.54
CA LEU A 40 10.14 6.81 18.64
C LEU A 40 11.45 6.04 18.69
N LYS A 41 11.34 4.70 18.67
CA LYS A 41 12.47 3.76 18.61
C LYS A 41 12.30 2.70 17.54
N THR A 42 11.09 2.50 17.05
CA THR A 42 10.71 1.33 16.27
C THR A 42 9.96 1.72 15.02
N TYR A 43 10.30 1.08 13.90
CA TYR A 43 9.43 0.99 12.76
C TYR A 43 8.75 -0.37 12.69
N VAL A 44 7.48 -0.40 12.31
CA VAL A 44 6.65 -1.60 12.20
C VAL A 44 6.07 -1.68 10.79
N LEU A 45 6.12 -2.86 10.20
CA LEU A 45 5.54 -3.10 8.86
C LEU A 45 5.03 -4.52 8.73
N GLY A 46 3.83 -4.66 8.18
CA GLY A 46 3.29 -5.94 7.73
C GLY A 46 3.97 -6.41 6.44
N ILE A 47 4.45 -7.65 6.41
CA ILE A 47 5.15 -8.24 5.26
C ILE A 47 4.23 -9.26 4.59
N SER A 48 3.77 -8.93 3.39
CA SER A 48 2.92 -9.80 2.58
C SER A 48 3.71 -10.78 1.69
N GLY A 49 4.97 -10.48 1.42
CA GLY A 49 5.78 -11.19 0.43
C GLY A 49 5.74 -10.58 -0.97
N GLY A 50 4.95 -9.52 -1.17
CA GLY A 50 4.93 -8.75 -2.42
C GLY A 50 6.08 -7.77 -2.55
N GLN A 51 6.20 -7.17 -3.73
CA GLN A 51 7.27 -6.22 -4.06
C GLN A 51 7.35 -5.05 -3.07
N ASP A 52 6.22 -4.43 -2.77
CA ASP A 52 6.20 -3.15 -2.06
C ASP A 52 6.55 -3.30 -0.58
N SER A 53 5.99 -4.29 0.12
CA SER A 53 6.35 -4.56 1.51
C SER A 53 7.79 -5.07 1.65
N THR A 54 8.29 -5.81 0.67
CA THR A 54 9.69 -6.24 0.63
C THR A 54 10.64 -5.05 0.51
N LEU A 55 10.35 -4.13 -0.40
CA LEU A 55 11.14 -2.92 -0.59
C LEU A 55 11.09 -2.01 0.64
N ALA A 56 9.90 -1.66 1.09
CA ALA A 56 9.74 -0.79 2.26
C ALA A 56 10.38 -1.39 3.52
N GLY A 57 10.25 -2.70 3.71
CA GLY A 57 10.88 -3.42 4.82
C GLY A 57 12.40 -3.37 4.77
N ARG A 58 13.00 -3.57 3.61
CA ARG A 58 14.46 -3.49 3.46
C ARG A 58 14.97 -2.07 3.68
N LEU A 59 14.29 -1.06 3.15
CA LEU A 59 14.64 0.35 3.38
C LEU A 59 14.54 0.73 4.86
N ALA A 60 13.51 0.24 5.56
CA ALA A 60 13.35 0.46 6.99
C ALA A 60 14.48 -0.17 7.80
N GLN A 61 14.83 -1.42 7.49
CA GLN A 61 15.94 -2.10 8.18
C GLN A 61 17.27 -1.39 7.96
N LEU A 62 17.55 -0.94 6.74
CA LEU A 62 18.76 -0.14 6.45
C LEU A 62 18.78 1.17 7.25
N ALA A 63 17.65 1.88 7.31
CA ALA A 63 17.55 3.11 8.10
C ALA A 63 17.85 2.86 9.59
N ILE A 64 17.28 1.80 10.13
CA ILE A 64 17.48 1.39 11.53
C ILE A 64 18.96 1.03 11.79
N GLU A 65 19.60 0.27 10.93
CA GLU A 65 21.01 -0.10 11.05
C GLU A 65 21.92 1.13 11.06
N GLU A 66 21.66 2.08 10.15
CA GLU A 66 22.42 3.34 10.09
C GLU A 66 22.19 4.20 11.35
N LEU A 67 20.96 4.31 11.83
CA LEU A 67 20.65 5.03 13.07
C LEU A 67 21.37 4.44 14.28
N ARG A 68 21.39 3.11 14.41
CA ARG A 68 22.16 2.44 15.48
C ARG A 68 23.63 2.74 15.38
N ALA A 69 24.23 2.66 14.20
CA ALA A 69 25.65 2.94 13.99
C ALA A 69 26.01 4.39 14.29
N GLU A 70 25.16 5.34 13.93
CA GLU A 70 25.41 6.79 14.11
C GLU A 70 25.16 7.27 15.54
N THR A 71 24.17 6.69 16.25
CA THR A 71 23.71 7.21 17.54
C THR A 71 24.06 6.33 18.73
N GLY A 72 24.35 5.05 18.52
CA GLY A 72 24.53 4.06 19.59
C GLY A 72 23.24 3.70 20.36
N LYS A 73 22.07 4.18 19.89
CA LYS A 73 20.78 3.88 20.52
C LYS A 73 20.17 2.59 19.98
N ASP A 74 19.23 2.00 20.73
CA ASP A 74 18.60 0.73 20.43
C ASP A 74 17.36 0.86 19.52
N TYR A 75 17.51 1.49 18.37
CA TYR A 75 16.46 1.47 17.34
C TYR A 75 16.25 0.06 16.81
N GLN A 76 15.02 -0.26 16.42
CA GLN A 76 14.69 -1.57 15.84
C GLN A 76 13.64 -1.49 14.72
N PHE A 77 13.64 -2.51 13.88
CA PHE A 77 12.60 -2.75 12.89
C PHE A 77 11.89 -4.08 13.19
N ILE A 78 10.56 -4.03 13.29
CA ILE A 78 9.69 -5.19 13.50
C ILE A 78 8.90 -5.47 12.24
N ALA A 79 9.14 -6.62 11.63
CA ALA A 79 8.35 -7.15 10.53
C ALA A 79 7.26 -8.09 11.07
N ILE A 80 6.05 -7.97 10.55
CA ILE A 80 4.92 -8.80 11.01
C ILE A 80 4.30 -9.51 9.81
N ARG A 81 4.24 -10.84 9.86
CA ARG A 81 3.37 -11.62 8.99
C ARG A 81 1.97 -11.64 9.57
N LEU A 82 0.98 -11.40 8.74
CA LEU A 82 -0.43 -11.23 9.15
C LEU A 82 -1.34 -12.18 8.35
N PRO A 83 -1.15 -13.51 8.48
CA PRO A 83 -1.94 -14.47 7.72
C PRO A 83 -3.41 -14.45 8.17
N TYR A 84 -4.30 -14.66 7.21
CA TYR A 84 -5.68 -15.04 7.46
C TYR A 84 -5.78 -16.58 7.32
N GLY A 85 -5.71 -17.28 8.43
CA GLY A 85 -5.63 -18.74 8.42
C GLY A 85 -4.30 -19.23 7.83
N VAL A 86 -4.37 -20.18 6.90
CA VAL A 86 -3.23 -20.66 6.12
C VAL A 86 -3.19 -19.90 4.80
N GLN A 87 -2.04 -19.26 4.51
CA GLN A 87 -1.87 -18.50 3.27
C GLN A 87 -1.05 -19.28 2.24
N ALA A 88 -1.48 -19.21 0.98
CA ALA A 88 -0.81 -19.87 -0.15
C ALA A 88 0.56 -19.26 -0.50
N ASP A 89 0.79 -18.00 -0.11
CA ASP A 89 2.01 -17.22 -0.41
C ASP A 89 3.02 -17.14 0.75
N GLU A 90 2.92 -18.08 1.70
CA GLU A 90 3.84 -18.13 2.86
C GLU A 90 5.31 -18.20 2.43
N ASP A 91 5.64 -18.95 1.38
CA ASP A 91 7.00 -19.06 0.87
C ASP A 91 7.53 -17.73 0.35
N ASP A 92 6.68 -16.92 -0.26
CA ASP A 92 7.04 -15.57 -0.73
C ASP A 92 7.33 -14.64 0.46
N ALA A 93 6.52 -14.73 1.52
CA ALA A 93 6.74 -13.97 2.75
C ALA A 93 8.06 -14.36 3.41
N GLN A 94 8.40 -15.65 3.45
CA GLN A 94 9.68 -16.12 3.99
C GLN A 94 10.89 -15.65 3.16
N ARG A 95 10.78 -15.66 1.82
CA ARG A 95 11.83 -15.09 0.96
C ARG A 95 12.02 -13.59 1.19
N ALA A 96 10.93 -12.85 1.33
CA ALA A 96 10.96 -11.43 1.64
C ALA A 96 11.67 -11.17 2.97
N LEU A 97 11.32 -11.91 4.03
CA LEU A 97 11.95 -11.80 5.35
C LEU A 97 13.44 -12.15 5.32
N ALA A 98 13.83 -13.17 4.56
CA ALA A 98 15.23 -13.54 4.38
C ALA A 98 16.06 -12.42 3.69
N PHE A 99 15.43 -11.67 2.79
CA PHE A 99 16.05 -10.51 2.14
C PHE A 99 16.06 -9.27 3.04
N ILE A 100 14.97 -8.97 3.73
CA ILE A 100 14.82 -7.80 4.61
C ILE A 100 15.74 -7.90 5.82
N LYS A 101 15.87 -9.07 6.41
CA LYS A 101 16.63 -9.36 7.65
C LYS A 101 16.18 -8.45 8.80
N PRO A 102 14.89 -8.44 9.16
CA PRO A 102 14.40 -7.59 10.24
C PRO A 102 15.02 -7.95 11.58
N ASP A 103 15.11 -6.97 12.48
CA ASP A 103 15.59 -7.21 13.85
C ASP A 103 14.66 -8.16 14.61
N VAL A 104 13.35 -7.98 14.42
CA VAL A 104 12.30 -8.80 15.01
C VAL A 104 11.32 -9.22 13.93
N SER A 105 10.95 -10.49 13.93
CA SER A 105 9.92 -11.04 13.06
C SER A 105 8.81 -11.66 13.89
N LEU A 106 7.59 -11.17 13.71
CA LEU A 106 6.39 -11.67 14.38
C LEU A 106 5.44 -12.30 13.37
N ALA A 107 4.58 -13.19 13.85
CA ALA A 107 3.45 -13.72 13.10
C ALA A 107 2.18 -13.60 13.93
N VAL A 108 1.18 -12.91 13.39
CA VAL A 108 -0.12 -12.74 14.06
C VAL A 108 -1.20 -13.16 13.06
N ASN A 109 -1.91 -14.24 13.35
CA ASN A 109 -3.03 -14.70 12.54
C ASN A 109 -4.25 -13.83 12.83
N ILE A 110 -4.82 -13.23 11.77
CA ILE A 110 -5.96 -12.32 11.90
C ILE A 110 -7.31 -13.01 11.77
N LYS A 111 -7.34 -14.33 11.51
CA LYS A 111 -8.58 -15.05 11.15
C LYS A 111 -9.64 -14.97 12.25
N GLU A 112 -9.29 -15.26 13.49
CA GLU A 112 -10.27 -15.25 14.60
C GLU A 112 -10.88 -13.85 14.80
N ALA A 113 -10.08 -12.79 14.72
CA ALA A 113 -10.56 -11.43 14.87
C ALA A 113 -11.51 -11.02 13.72
N VAL A 114 -11.14 -11.32 12.49
CA VAL A 114 -11.97 -11.04 11.31
C VAL A 114 -13.27 -11.84 11.36
N ASP A 115 -13.18 -13.14 11.57
CA ASP A 115 -14.37 -14.03 11.62
C ASP A 115 -15.28 -13.67 12.80
N GLY A 116 -14.72 -13.28 13.93
CA GLY A 116 -15.49 -12.77 15.08
C GLY A 116 -16.28 -11.51 14.74
N GLN A 117 -15.66 -10.56 14.05
CA GLN A 117 -16.33 -9.34 13.61
C GLN A 117 -17.50 -9.64 12.65
N VAL A 118 -17.25 -10.52 11.68
CA VAL A 118 -18.30 -10.95 10.72
C VAL A 118 -19.46 -11.64 11.44
N ALA A 119 -19.16 -12.51 12.41
CA ALA A 119 -20.18 -13.22 13.20
C ALA A 119 -21.02 -12.26 14.04
N GLU A 120 -20.42 -11.29 14.70
CA GLU A 120 -21.14 -10.32 15.52
C GLU A 120 -22.04 -9.40 14.63
N LEU A 121 -21.55 -9.01 13.45
CA LEU A 121 -22.36 -8.27 12.49
C LEU A 121 -23.58 -9.08 12.02
N ALA A 122 -23.40 -10.39 11.75
CA ALA A 122 -24.50 -11.27 11.39
C ALA A 122 -25.58 -11.35 12.48
N LYS A 123 -25.21 -11.40 13.74
CA LYS A 123 -26.14 -11.35 14.88
C LYS A 123 -26.92 -10.03 14.92
N ALA A 124 -26.33 -8.95 14.49
CA ALA A 124 -26.96 -7.64 14.38
C ALA A 124 -27.81 -7.48 13.10
N GLY A 125 -27.89 -8.51 12.25
CA GLY A 125 -28.64 -8.47 11.00
C GLY A 125 -27.88 -7.94 9.80
N VAL A 126 -26.55 -7.76 9.92
CA VAL A 126 -25.69 -7.27 8.83
C VAL A 126 -24.93 -8.44 8.21
N THR A 127 -25.22 -8.74 6.95
CA THR A 127 -24.51 -9.76 6.17
C THR A 127 -23.35 -9.10 5.42
N VAL A 128 -22.14 -9.51 5.75
CA VAL A 128 -20.91 -8.98 5.13
C VAL A 128 -20.65 -9.70 3.81
N SER A 129 -20.48 -8.95 2.71
CA SER A 129 -20.05 -9.50 1.42
C SER A 129 -18.60 -9.97 1.48
N ASP A 130 -18.20 -10.85 0.55
CA ASP A 130 -16.80 -11.28 0.45
C ASP A 130 -15.84 -10.10 0.18
N PHE A 131 -16.24 -9.19 -0.70
CA PHE A 131 -15.49 -7.95 -0.95
C PHE A 131 -15.29 -7.12 0.33
N ASN A 132 -16.36 -6.87 1.09
CA ASN A 132 -16.24 -6.09 2.34
C ASN A 132 -15.50 -6.85 3.44
N LYS A 133 -15.60 -8.18 3.49
CA LYS A 133 -14.74 -9.00 4.36
C LYS A 133 -13.26 -8.81 4.06
N GLY A 134 -12.89 -8.64 2.78
CA GLY A 134 -11.54 -8.25 2.38
C GLY A 134 -11.10 -6.92 3.01
N ASN A 135 -11.96 -5.93 3.05
CA ASN A 135 -11.69 -4.65 3.74
C ASN A 135 -11.53 -4.86 5.26
N ILE A 136 -12.35 -5.71 5.87
CA ILE A 136 -12.19 -6.07 7.30
C ILE A 136 -10.82 -6.71 7.54
N LYS A 137 -10.37 -7.62 6.66
CA LYS A 137 -9.02 -8.21 6.75
C LYS A 137 -7.92 -7.15 6.71
N ALA A 138 -7.99 -6.23 5.75
CA ALA A 138 -7.02 -5.14 5.62
C ALA A 138 -7.01 -4.23 6.85
N ARG A 139 -8.18 -3.90 7.39
CA ARG A 139 -8.31 -3.07 8.60
C ARG A 139 -7.83 -3.81 9.86
N GLN A 140 -8.06 -5.11 9.95
CA GLN A 140 -7.51 -5.91 11.07
C GLN A 140 -5.99 -5.97 11.03
N ARG A 141 -5.38 -6.06 9.85
CA ARG A 141 -3.93 -5.97 9.69
C ARG A 141 -3.39 -4.61 10.15
N MET A 142 -4.07 -3.53 9.80
CA MET A 142 -3.74 -2.18 10.29
C MET A 142 -3.81 -2.09 11.81
N ILE A 143 -4.88 -2.57 12.43
CA ILE A 143 -5.04 -2.59 13.89
C ILE A 143 -3.86 -3.31 14.55
N THR A 144 -3.47 -4.47 14.03
CA THR A 144 -2.36 -5.25 14.57
C THR A 144 -1.03 -4.51 14.48
N GLN A 145 -0.76 -3.88 13.35
CA GLN A 145 0.47 -3.09 13.17
C GLN A 145 0.53 -1.91 14.14
N TYR A 146 -0.56 -1.16 14.30
CA TYR A 146 -0.62 -0.05 15.25
C TYR A 146 -0.53 -0.52 16.71
N ALA A 147 -1.12 -1.66 17.05
CA ALA A 147 -1.00 -2.22 18.39
C ALA A 147 0.46 -2.57 18.72
N VAL A 148 1.15 -3.24 17.80
CA VAL A 148 2.58 -3.57 17.99
C VAL A 148 3.43 -2.30 18.04
N ALA A 149 3.16 -1.33 17.20
CA ALA A 149 3.85 -0.04 17.21
C ALA A 149 3.66 0.70 18.54
N GLY A 150 2.43 0.76 19.03
CA GLY A 150 2.11 1.41 20.32
C GLY A 150 2.86 0.81 21.50
N GLU A 151 2.98 -0.51 21.56
CA GLU A 151 3.69 -1.22 22.62
C GLU A 151 5.23 -1.11 22.51
N ASN A 152 5.75 -0.70 21.36
CA ASN A 152 7.19 -0.63 21.10
C ASN A 152 7.71 0.77 20.81
N SER A 153 7.01 1.82 21.20
CA SER A 153 7.36 3.22 20.87
C SER A 153 7.63 3.40 19.38
N GLY A 154 6.70 2.92 18.57
CA GLY A 154 6.90 2.78 17.14
C GLY A 154 5.97 3.59 16.27
N ALA A 155 6.33 3.68 14.99
CA ALA A 155 5.53 4.20 13.91
C ALA A 155 5.29 3.11 12.86
N VAL A 156 4.12 3.14 12.24
CA VAL A 156 3.73 2.20 11.20
C VAL A 156 4.16 2.72 9.83
N ILE A 157 4.90 1.89 9.11
CA ILE A 157 5.26 2.14 7.72
C ILE A 157 4.13 1.67 6.80
N GLY A 158 3.75 2.49 5.85
CA GLY A 158 2.87 2.12 4.76
C GLY A 158 3.65 1.88 3.46
N THR A 159 3.05 1.10 2.58
CA THR A 159 3.66 0.69 1.30
C THR A 159 3.08 1.42 0.09
N ASP A 160 2.19 2.39 0.31
CA ASP A 160 1.56 3.15 -0.77
C ASP A 160 2.61 3.85 -1.64
N HIS A 161 2.53 3.64 -2.93
CA HIS A 161 3.36 4.27 -3.95
C HIS A 161 2.50 5.00 -4.97
N ALA A 162 3.10 5.74 -5.89
CA ALA A 162 2.36 6.60 -6.80
C ALA A 162 1.35 5.86 -7.68
N ALA A 163 1.66 4.65 -8.14
CA ALA A 163 0.74 3.88 -8.98
C ALA A 163 -0.49 3.39 -8.20
N GLU A 164 -0.33 3.00 -6.93
CA GLU A 164 -1.45 2.64 -6.05
C GLU A 164 -2.25 3.87 -5.63
N ASN A 165 -1.58 4.94 -5.26
CA ASN A 165 -2.23 6.19 -4.85
C ASN A 165 -3.08 6.79 -5.99
N LEU A 166 -2.56 6.76 -7.21
CA LEU A 166 -3.27 7.22 -8.40
C LEU A 166 -4.61 6.49 -8.57
N THR A 167 -4.60 5.16 -8.45
CA THR A 167 -5.77 4.33 -8.65
C THR A 167 -6.66 4.20 -7.41
N GLY A 168 -6.16 4.62 -6.24
CA GLY A 168 -6.83 4.37 -4.98
C GLY A 168 -6.93 2.87 -4.63
N PHE A 169 -6.01 2.06 -5.15
CA PHE A 169 -6.03 0.61 -5.01
C PHE A 169 -5.50 0.16 -3.64
N PHE A 170 -6.18 0.59 -2.61
CA PHE A 170 -5.94 0.22 -1.21
C PHE A 170 -7.24 0.35 -0.41
N THR A 171 -7.32 -0.32 0.71
CA THR A 171 -8.44 -0.17 1.65
C THR A 171 -8.24 1.08 2.51
N LYS A 172 -9.21 1.98 2.46
CA LYS A 172 -9.23 3.18 3.31
C LYS A 172 -9.19 2.77 4.79
N PHE A 173 -8.22 3.32 5.53
CA PHE A 173 -7.94 2.94 6.92
C PHE A 173 -7.62 1.47 7.15
N GLY A 174 -7.24 0.76 6.10
CA GLY A 174 -6.65 -0.57 6.15
C GLY A 174 -5.16 -0.48 5.85
N ASP A 175 -4.72 -1.05 4.74
CA ASP A 175 -3.35 -0.90 4.24
C ASP A 175 -3.00 0.56 3.87
N GLY A 176 -3.99 1.41 3.59
CA GLY A 176 -3.80 2.85 3.48
C GLY A 176 -3.56 3.59 4.80
N GLY A 177 -3.79 2.94 5.94
CA GLY A 177 -3.55 3.51 7.27
C GLY A 177 -2.10 3.31 7.71
N ALA A 178 -1.32 4.38 7.74
CA ALA A 178 0.09 4.36 8.11
C ALA A 178 0.54 5.74 8.61
N ASP A 179 1.69 5.79 9.25
CA ASP A 179 2.29 7.03 9.73
C ASP A 179 3.25 7.65 8.71
N ILE A 180 3.94 6.83 7.91
CA ILE A 180 5.00 7.26 7.01
C ILE A 180 5.08 6.38 5.77
N LEU A 181 5.31 6.99 4.61
CA LEU A 181 5.26 6.35 3.29
C LEU A 181 6.61 6.50 2.55
N PRO A 182 7.58 5.59 2.76
CA PRO A 182 8.90 5.70 2.15
C PRO A 182 8.92 5.46 0.64
N LEU A 183 7.87 4.86 0.07
CA LEU A 183 7.76 4.57 -1.36
C LEU A 183 6.97 5.62 -2.14
N PHE A 184 6.35 6.56 -1.45
CA PHE A 184 5.57 7.61 -2.11
C PHE A 184 6.44 8.35 -3.15
N ARG A 185 5.93 8.66 -4.30
CA ARG A 185 6.60 9.19 -5.51
C ARG A 185 7.14 8.14 -6.50
N LEU A 186 7.29 6.89 -6.10
CA LEU A 186 7.76 5.84 -7.03
C LEU A 186 6.56 5.24 -7.78
N ASN A 187 6.75 4.89 -9.04
CA ASN A 187 5.83 4.02 -9.74
C ASN A 187 6.25 2.54 -9.55
N LYS A 188 5.54 1.61 -10.16
CA LYS A 188 5.76 0.17 -9.91
C LYS A 188 7.13 -0.29 -10.42
N ARG A 189 7.51 0.06 -11.64
CA ARG A 189 8.81 -0.30 -12.22
C ARG A 189 9.98 0.36 -11.50
N GLN A 190 9.79 1.55 -11.00
CA GLN A 190 10.82 2.23 -10.20
C GLN A 190 11.06 1.51 -8.87
N GLY A 191 10.01 1.05 -8.21
CA GLY A 191 10.14 0.20 -7.02
C GLY A 191 10.91 -1.09 -7.31
N ALA A 192 10.62 -1.76 -8.43
CA ALA A 192 11.36 -2.93 -8.87
C ALA A 192 12.84 -2.62 -9.12
N ALA A 193 13.14 -1.47 -9.72
CA ALA A 193 14.52 -1.02 -9.95
C ALA A 193 15.29 -0.82 -8.64
N LEU A 194 14.64 -0.30 -7.60
CA LEU A 194 15.26 -0.16 -6.28
C LEU A 194 15.57 -1.54 -5.66
N LEU A 195 14.65 -2.49 -5.76
CA LEU A 195 14.90 -3.86 -5.28
C LEU A 195 16.05 -4.53 -6.01
N ALA A 196 16.13 -4.39 -7.33
CA ALA A 196 17.24 -4.91 -8.13
C ALA A 196 18.58 -4.28 -7.69
N GLU A 197 18.63 -2.98 -7.46
CA GLU A 197 19.84 -2.27 -6.98
C GLU A 197 20.24 -2.72 -5.57
N LEU A 198 19.28 -3.07 -4.72
CA LEU A 198 19.53 -3.62 -3.38
C LEU A 198 19.98 -5.08 -3.41
N GLY A 199 20.03 -5.71 -4.57
CA GLY A 199 20.48 -7.10 -4.73
C GLY A 199 19.39 -8.14 -4.45
N ALA A 200 18.13 -7.77 -4.52
CA ALA A 200 17.01 -8.70 -4.35
C ALA A 200 16.97 -9.73 -5.48
N ASP A 201 16.54 -10.96 -5.15
CA ASP A 201 16.22 -11.97 -6.16
C ASP A 201 15.04 -11.48 -7.03
N LYS A 202 15.11 -11.76 -8.32
CA LYS A 202 14.05 -11.42 -9.28
C LYS A 202 12.67 -11.93 -8.87
N ALA A 203 12.60 -13.08 -8.23
CA ALA A 203 11.35 -13.61 -7.69
C ALA A 203 10.60 -12.63 -6.76
N LEU A 204 11.32 -11.68 -6.12
CA LEU A 204 10.74 -10.69 -5.22
C LEU A 204 10.09 -9.49 -5.95
N TYR A 205 10.42 -9.25 -7.22
CA TYR A 205 9.88 -8.11 -7.97
C TYR A 205 9.37 -8.42 -9.38
N GLU A 206 9.48 -9.66 -9.83
CA GLU A 206 8.88 -10.12 -11.10
C GLU A 206 7.56 -10.88 -10.89
N LYS A 207 7.17 -11.14 -9.64
CA LYS A 207 5.88 -11.75 -9.32
C LYS A 207 4.74 -10.83 -9.75
N VAL A 208 3.71 -11.42 -10.37
CA VAL A 208 2.49 -10.69 -10.72
C VAL A 208 1.83 -10.14 -9.45
N PRO A 209 1.59 -8.83 -9.34
CA PRO A 209 0.93 -8.24 -8.19
C PRO A 209 -0.51 -8.76 -8.05
N THR A 210 -0.85 -9.23 -6.86
CA THR A 210 -2.18 -9.77 -6.56
C THR A 210 -2.70 -9.23 -5.24
N ALA A 211 -4.01 -8.97 -5.19
CA ALA A 211 -4.73 -8.72 -3.96
C ALA A 211 -5.39 -10.03 -3.50
N ASP A 212 -4.93 -10.58 -2.38
CA ASP A 212 -5.46 -11.82 -1.80
C ASP A 212 -6.35 -11.49 -0.58
N LEU A 213 -7.48 -10.81 -0.84
CA LEU A 213 -8.44 -10.40 0.18
C LEU A 213 -9.77 -11.14 0.07
N GLU A 214 -10.23 -11.40 -1.15
CA GLU A 214 -11.51 -12.07 -1.41
C GLU A 214 -11.36 -13.59 -1.43
N GLU A 215 -12.28 -14.30 -0.76
CA GLU A 215 -12.28 -15.77 -0.71
C GLU A 215 -12.84 -16.37 -1.98
N ASP A 216 -13.82 -15.70 -2.61
CA ASP A 216 -14.45 -16.13 -3.86
C ASP A 216 -13.54 -15.95 -5.08
N LYS A 217 -12.56 -15.06 -4.98
CA LYS A 217 -11.60 -14.74 -6.05
C LYS A 217 -10.19 -14.61 -5.49
N PRO A 218 -9.62 -15.69 -4.97
CA PRO A 218 -8.28 -15.64 -4.38
C PRO A 218 -7.23 -15.34 -5.44
N GLY A 219 -6.28 -14.45 -5.10
CA GLY A 219 -5.13 -14.15 -5.94
C GLY A 219 -5.44 -13.50 -7.28
N ILE A 220 -6.55 -12.74 -7.38
CA ILE A 220 -6.84 -11.98 -8.60
C ILE A 220 -5.72 -10.97 -8.86
N ALA A 221 -5.22 -10.92 -10.10
CA ALA A 221 -4.21 -9.93 -10.48
C ALA A 221 -4.78 -8.51 -10.39
N ASP A 222 -4.00 -7.58 -9.82
CA ASP A 222 -4.37 -6.18 -9.69
C ASP A 222 -4.80 -5.58 -11.03
N GLU A 223 -4.08 -5.88 -12.10
CA GLU A 223 -4.35 -5.38 -13.45
C GLU A 223 -5.72 -5.82 -13.98
N VAL A 224 -6.20 -7.00 -13.59
CA VAL A 224 -7.55 -7.48 -13.94
C VAL A 224 -8.61 -6.66 -13.19
N ALA A 225 -8.39 -6.41 -11.91
CA ALA A 225 -9.32 -5.62 -11.10
C ALA A 225 -9.37 -4.15 -11.55
N LEU A 226 -8.23 -3.59 -11.93
CA LEU A 226 -8.10 -2.19 -12.36
C LEU A 226 -8.58 -1.95 -13.80
N GLY A 227 -8.51 -2.96 -14.67
CA GLY A 227 -8.78 -2.82 -16.10
C GLY A 227 -7.72 -2.02 -16.87
N VAL A 228 -6.54 -1.89 -16.31
CA VAL A 228 -5.36 -1.21 -16.87
C VAL A 228 -4.11 -1.85 -16.31
N THR A 229 -3.04 -1.90 -17.09
CA THR A 229 -1.77 -2.52 -16.67
C THR A 229 -0.91 -1.54 -15.87
N TYR A 230 -0.04 -2.07 -15.01
CA TYR A 230 0.98 -1.25 -14.33
C TYR A 230 1.93 -0.59 -15.33
N ARG A 231 2.23 -1.23 -16.46
CA ARG A 231 3.02 -0.63 -17.51
C ARG A 231 2.37 0.65 -18.05
N GLU A 232 1.07 0.62 -18.32
CA GLU A 232 0.31 1.80 -18.78
C GLU A 232 0.23 2.88 -17.70
N ILE A 233 0.02 2.50 -16.44
CA ILE A 233 0.01 3.43 -15.30
C ILE A 233 1.39 4.09 -15.16
N ASP A 234 2.46 3.31 -15.21
CA ASP A 234 3.83 3.81 -15.08
C ASP A 234 4.20 4.73 -16.24
N ASP A 235 3.83 4.37 -17.48
CA ASP A 235 4.03 5.23 -18.66
C ASP A 235 3.29 6.57 -18.50
N TYR A 236 2.05 6.52 -18.03
CA TYR A 236 1.25 7.71 -17.75
C TYR A 236 1.91 8.60 -16.68
N LEU A 237 2.39 8.00 -15.60
CA LEU A 237 3.06 8.72 -14.51
C LEU A 237 4.44 9.27 -14.90
N GLU A 238 5.09 8.69 -15.89
CA GLU A 238 6.34 9.20 -16.46
C GLU A 238 6.12 10.28 -17.53
N GLY A 239 4.88 10.68 -17.77
CA GLY A 239 4.53 11.72 -18.72
C GLY A 239 4.45 11.24 -20.17
N LYS A 240 4.45 9.94 -20.40
CA LYS A 240 4.33 9.35 -21.73
C LYS A 240 2.87 9.32 -22.19
N GLU A 241 2.68 9.31 -23.50
CA GLU A 241 1.39 9.07 -24.12
C GLU A 241 0.96 7.61 -23.92
N VAL A 242 -0.29 7.41 -23.56
CA VAL A 242 -0.94 6.10 -23.45
C VAL A 242 -2.17 6.06 -24.33
N SER A 243 -2.75 4.87 -24.53
CA SER A 243 -3.98 4.76 -25.32
C SER A 243 -5.12 5.57 -24.68
N ALA A 244 -6.05 6.04 -25.50
CA ALA A 244 -7.22 6.79 -25.01
C ALA A 244 -8.00 5.99 -23.96
N LYS A 245 -8.14 4.68 -24.14
CA LYS A 245 -8.78 3.78 -23.19
C LYS A 245 -8.03 3.71 -21.86
N ALA A 246 -6.72 3.56 -21.90
CA ALA A 246 -5.89 3.53 -20.70
C ALA A 246 -5.97 4.86 -19.95
N GLN A 247 -5.86 5.98 -20.66
CA GLN A 247 -5.99 7.31 -20.07
C GLN A 247 -7.34 7.49 -19.36
N GLU A 248 -8.44 7.15 -20.04
CA GLU A 248 -9.78 7.26 -19.45
C GLU A 248 -9.93 6.41 -18.19
N THR A 249 -9.45 5.17 -18.22
CA THR A 249 -9.49 4.25 -17.06
C THR A 249 -8.68 4.80 -15.91
N ILE A 250 -7.44 5.23 -16.15
CA ILE A 250 -6.54 5.80 -15.13
C ILE A 250 -7.16 7.04 -14.49
N GLU A 251 -7.64 7.98 -15.32
CA GLU A 251 -8.22 9.22 -14.82
C GLU A 251 -9.56 9.01 -14.11
N SER A 252 -10.32 7.98 -14.50
CA SER A 252 -11.53 7.56 -13.78
C SER A 252 -11.19 7.07 -12.37
N TRP A 253 -10.17 6.23 -12.23
CA TRP A 253 -9.70 5.79 -10.92
C TRP A 253 -9.22 6.96 -10.05
N TRP A 254 -8.47 7.89 -10.64
CA TRP A 254 -8.03 9.09 -9.92
C TRP A 254 -9.20 9.87 -9.33
N ARG A 255 -10.24 10.11 -10.10
CA ARG A 255 -11.43 10.85 -9.65
C ARG A 255 -12.19 10.09 -8.56
N LYS A 256 -12.44 8.80 -8.77
CA LYS A 256 -13.14 7.94 -7.81
C LYS A 256 -12.42 7.81 -6.48
N GLY A 257 -11.09 7.70 -6.52
CA GLY A 257 -10.27 7.52 -5.34
C GLY A 257 -9.94 8.79 -4.56
N GLN A 258 -10.48 9.94 -4.95
CA GLN A 258 -10.12 11.23 -4.36
C GLN A 258 -10.36 11.27 -2.84
N HIS A 259 -11.46 10.72 -2.37
CA HIS A 259 -11.78 10.66 -0.94
C HIS A 259 -10.77 9.86 -0.12
N LYS A 260 -10.05 8.92 -0.74
CA LYS A 260 -9.01 8.11 -0.09
C LYS A 260 -7.69 8.87 0.11
N ARG A 261 -7.47 9.94 -0.65
CA ARG A 261 -6.28 10.79 -0.56
C ARG A 261 -6.46 11.99 0.36
N HIS A 262 -7.64 12.14 0.97
CA HIS A 262 -7.95 13.18 1.92
C HIS A 262 -8.21 12.60 3.32
N LEU A 263 -7.92 13.39 4.34
CA LEU A 263 -8.49 13.20 5.67
C LEU A 263 -10.02 13.35 5.60
N PRO A 264 -10.76 13.04 6.67
CA PRO A 264 -12.21 13.19 6.66
C PRO A 264 -12.64 14.53 6.09
N ILE A 265 -13.64 14.51 5.21
CA ILE A 265 -14.17 15.70 4.54
C ILE A 265 -14.93 16.56 5.54
N THR A 266 -14.64 17.86 5.56
CA THR A 266 -15.27 18.84 6.45
C THR A 266 -16.18 19.80 5.68
N ILE A 267 -16.94 20.61 6.41
CA ILE A 267 -17.79 21.65 5.81
C ILE A 267 -17.00 22.73 5.05
N PHE A 268 -15.68 22.80 5.26
CA PHE A 268 -14.80 23.73 4.56
C PHE A 268 -14.24 23.19 3.25
N ASP A 269 -14.45 21.90 2.99
CA ASP A 269 -13.97 21.24 1.78
C ASP A 269 -15.03 21.36 0.68
N ASP A 270 -14.60 21.69 -0.54
CA ASP A 270 -15.49 21.83 -1.68
C ASP A 270 -15.11 21.00 -2.92
N PHE A 271 -13.93 20.41 -2.94
CA PHE A 271 -13.42 19.64 -4.07
C PHE A 271 -14.36 18.52 -4.52
N TRP A 272 -15.07 17.91 -3.59
CA TRP A 272 -16.02 16.82 -3.85
C TRP A 272 -17.27 17.27 -4.63
N LYS A 273 -17.56 18.56 -4.66
CA LYS A 273 -18.70 19.12 -5.39
C LYS A 273 -18.47 19.14 -6.91
N TYR A 274 -17.22 19.09 -7.34
CA TYR A 274 -16.82 19.24 -8.74
C TYR A 274 -16.40 17.92 -9.39
N VAL A 275 -16.58 16.80 -8.68
CA VAL A 275 -16.38 15.48 -9.25
C VAL A 275 -17.47 15.26 -10.29
N ALA A 276 -17.10 15.14 -11.58
CA ALA A 276 -18.06 14.86 -12.64
C ALA A 276 -18.84 13.57 -12.27
N PRO A 277 -20.18 13.57 -12.45
CA PRO A 277 -20.96 12.37 -12.21
C PRO A 277 -20.35 11.25 -13.06
N VAL A 278 -20.05 10.12 -12.40
CA VAL A 278 -19.59 8.92 -13.11
C VAL A 278 -20.72 8.54 -14.06
N VAL A 279 -20.53 8.73 -15.34
CA VAL A 279 -21.45 8.18 -16.34
C VAL A 279 -21.35 6.68 -16.18
N LEU A 280 -22.36 6.08 -15.58
CA LEU A 280 -22.54 4.64 -15.49
C LEU A 280 -22.66 4.10 -16.93
N PHE A 281 -21.55 3.71 -17.52
CA PHE A 281 -21.61 2.78 -18.62
C PHE A 281 -22.07 1.44 -18.03
N ALA A 282 -23.36 1.23 -18.10
CA ALA A 282 -23.96 -0.06 -17.88
C ALA A 282 -23.38 -1.02 -18.91
N HIS A 283 -22.45 -1.86 -18.50
CA HIS A 283 -22.31 -3.25 -18.96
C HIS A 283 -21.21 -3.96 -18.19
N PHE A 284 -21.65 -4.85 -17.34
CA PHE A 284 -20.94 -6.01 -16.76
C PHE A 284 -19.66 -5.79 -15.94
N HIS A 285 -19.72 -6.12 -14.68
CA HIS A 285 -18.70 -6.34 -13.65
C HIS A 285 -18.24 -5.14 -12.79
N LEU A 286 -18.67 -3.92 -13.08
CA LEU A 286 -18.32 -2.74 -12.26
C LEU A 286 -19.30 -2.47 -11.09
N HIS A 287 -20.40 -3.19 -11.00
CA HIS A 287 -21.43 -2.96 -9.97
C HIS A 287 -20.95 -3.25 -8.54
N HIS A 288 -19.92 -4.07 -8.34
CA HIS A 288 -19.39 -4.36 -7.00
C HIS A 288 -18.35 -3.34 -6.51
N LEU A 289 -17.63 -2.72 -7.42
CA LEU A 289 -16.60 -1.72 -7.04
C LEU A 289 -17.17 -0.29 -6.93
N ALA A 290 -18.21 0.04 -7.71
CA ALA A 290 -18.76 1.40 -7.73
C ALA A 290 -19.80 1.65 -6.63
N GLY A 291 -20.48 0.63 -6.15
CA GLY A 291 -21.54 0.76 -5.14
C GLY A 291 -21.02 1.04 -3.71
N HIS A 292 -19.75 0.79 -3.44
CA HIS A 292 -19.18 0.90 -2.10
C HIS A 292 -18.28 2.13 -1.91
N CYS A 293 -18.00 2.90 -2.96
CA CYS A 293 -17.29 4.17 -2.82
C CYS A 293 -18.13 5.31 -2.22
N LEU A 294 -19.43 5.11 -2.02
CA LEU A 294 -20.36 6.14 -1.49
C LEU A 294 -20.80 5.90 -0.04
N HIS A 295 -20.41 4.79 0.59
CA HIS A 295 -20.90 4.45 1.93
C HIS A 295 -19.83 4.00 2.93
N ASP A 296 -18.54 4.11 2.62
CA ASP A 296 -17.47 3.93 3.61
C ASP A 296 -16.55 5.12 3.68
#